data_14dc596d3067a524b1fc54e312e035e2
#
_entry.id   14dc596d3067a524b1fc54e312e035e2
#
_cell.length_a   1.000
_cell.length_b   1.000
_cell.length_c   1.000
_cell.angle_alpha   90.00
_cell.angle_beta   90.00
_cell.angle_gamma   90.00
#
_symmetry.space_group_name_H-M   'P 1'
#
loop_
_entity.id
_entity.type
_entity.pdbx_description
1 polymer ?
#
loop_
_entity_poly.entity_id
_entity_poly.type
_entity_poly.pdbx_seq_one_letter_code
_entity_poly.pdbx_strand_id
1 'polypeptide(L)'
;CIRDSSSEIFAGAMQDNDRGLIIGRRSFGKGLVQEPVYFNDGSGVRLTVARFYTPSGRCIQKPYSEDYQYDIYKRYADGEMYDADSIKVDSTAAYKTVAGRTVYGGGGIIPDVFVPVDTTRATKFFIACNKKATQMRFASAMFDKYKSRLSEIDNDAELGIFLDRMNIPSAFREYASSKDGITCTQKEWEETSEYLLPQLRALVGRYSKLGENAFYKMYLNVDVTLKKAIESDSRNLLHPAR
;
A
#
# COMPACT_ATOMS: atom_id res chain seq x y z
N CYS A 1 -3.64 1.71 2.42
CA CYS A 1 -3.66 2.78 3.42
C CYS A 1 -3.34 4.18 2.90
N ILE A 2 -2.91 4.35 1.65
CA ILE A 2 -2.50 5.65 1.07
C ILE A 2 -3.64 6.69 1.05
N ARG A 3 -4.90 6.28 1.26
CA ARG A 3 -6.09 7.15 1.21
C ARG A 3 -6.82 7.25 2.55
N ASP A 4 -6.20 6.76 3.62
CA ASP A 4 -6.80 6.79 4.94
C ASP A 4 -6.30 8.00 5.71
N SER A 5 -7.20 8.96 5.99
CA SER A 5 -6.89 10.17 6.74
C SER A 5 -6.32 9.89 8.12
N SER A 6 -6.79 8.82 8.79
CA SER A 6 -6.31 8.46 10.13
C SER A 6 -4.85 8.03 10.12
N SER A 7 -4.42 7.28 9.09
CA SER A 7 -3.02 6.89 8.93
C SER A 7 -2.13 8.11 8.66
N GLU A 8 -2.60 9.09 7.90
CA GLU A 8 -1.85 10.32 7.65
C GLU A 8 -1.76 11.20 8.89
N ILE A 9 -2.82 11.27 9.70
CA ILE A 9 -2.82 11.96 10.98
C ILE A 9 -1.78 11.35 11.92
N PHE A 10 -1.76 10.01 12.02
CA PHE A 10 -0.78 9.31 12.85
C PHE A 10 0.66 9.54 12.35
N ALA A 11 0.89 9.37 11.05
CA ALA A 11 2.20 9.58 10.45
C ALA A 11 2.71 11.01 10.66
N GLY A 12 1.85 12.01 10.47
CA GLY A 12 2.17 13.41 10.72
C GLY A 12 2.50 13.69 12.18
N ALA A 13 1.74 13.10 13.11
CA ALA A 13 2.01 13.23 14.55
C ALA A 13 3.35 12.61 14.93
N MET A 14 3.69 11.44 14.40
CA MET A 14 4.98 10.78 14.65
C MET A 14 6.15 11.59 14.09
N GLN A 15 6.04 12.06 12.85
CA GLN A 15 7.08 12.83 12.18
C GLN A 15 7.31 14.18 12.86
N ASP A 16 6.25 14.93 13.16
CA ASP A 16 6.36 16.30 13.68
C ASP A 16 6.83 16.34 15.15
N ASN A 17 6.56 15.29 15.92
CA ASN A 17 7.06 15.12 17.29
C ASN A 17 8.43 14.41 17.34
N ASP A 18 9.05 14.12 16.21
CA ASP A 18 10.33 13.39 16.14
C ASP A 18 10.30 12.05 16.91
N ARG A 19 9.15 11.35 16.88
CA ARG A 19 8.95 10.07 17.59
C ARG A 19 9.21 8.85 16.70
N GLY A 20 9.46 9.06 15.42
CA GLY A 20 9.79 8.02 14.45
C GLY A 20 10.04 8.58 13.07
N LEU A 21 10.64 7.77 12.21
CA LEU A 21 10.85 8.09 10.79
C LEU A 21 9.69 7.60 9.95
N ILE A 22 9.31 8.40 8.98
CA ILE A 22 8.36 8.01 7.94
C ILE A 22 9.13 7.43 6.77
N ILE A 23 8.85 6.17 6.43
CA ILE A 23 9.56 5.43 5.40
C ILE A 23 8.58 5.04 4.29
N GLY A 24 8.92 5.33 3.05
CA GLY A 24 8.07 5.01 1.90
C GLY A 24 8.00 6.11 0.87
N ARG A 25 6.80 6.46 0.45
CA ARG A 25 6.48 7.50 -0.54
C ARG A 25 5.56 8.54 0.05
N ARG A 26 5.47 9.70 -0.58
CA ARG A 26 4.56 10.76 -0.15
C ARG A 26 3.13 10.24 -0.05
N SER A 27 2.46 10.54 1.04
CA SER A 27 1.06 10.13 1.25
C SER A 27 0.09 10.92 0.37
N PHE A 28 -1.19 10.54 0.38
CA PHE A 28 -2.19 11.13 -0.53
C PHE A 28 -2.47 12.60 -0.28
N GLY A 29 -2.47 13.03 0.99
CA GLY A 29 -2.81 14.39 1.37
C GLY A 29 -4.30 14.60 1.64
N LYS A 30 -4.91 13.70 2.44
CA LYS A 30 -6.29 13.86 2.90
C LYS A 30 -6.31 14.18 4.40
N GLY A 31 -6.35 15.48 4.72
CA GLY A 31 -6.37 16.01 6.08
C GLY A 31 -7.67 16.74 6.42
N LEU A 32 -8.83 16.06 6.25
CA LEU A 32 -10.15 16.64 6.47
C LEU A 32 -10.87 15.97 7.65
N VAL A 33 -11.55 16.77 8.44
CA VAL A 33 -12.53 16.30 9.41
C VAL A 33 -13.90 16.32 8.73
N GLN A 34 -14.58 15.16 8.76
CA GLN A 34 -15.87 14.98 8.13
C GLN A 34 -16.88 14.43 9.15
N GLU A 35 -18.06 15.01 9.17
CA GLU A 35 -19.18 14.59 10.01
C GLU A 35 -20.32 14.05 9.16
N PRO A 36 -20.95 12.92 9.55
CA PRO A 36 -22.15 12.43 8.90
C PRO A 36 -23.37 13.22 9.36
N VAL A 37 -24.19 13.65 8.42
CA VAL A 37 -25.52 14.24 8.67
C VAL A 37 -26.55 13.25 8.12
N TYR A 38 -27.42 12.74 8.98
CA TYR A 38 -28.45 11.78 8.62
C TYR A 38 -29.78 12.48 8.39
N PHE A 39 -30.54 12.01 7.40
CA PHE A 39 -31.89 12.46 7.09
C PHE A 39 -32.94 11.53 7.69
N ASN A 40 -34.18 11.99 7.75
CA ASN A 40 -35.28 11.23 8.36
C ASN A 40 -35.63 9.91 7.63
N ASP A 41 -35.26 9.80 6.35
CA ASP A 41 -35.44 8.59 5.54
C ASP A 41 -34.32 7.54 5.71
N GLY A 42 -33.33 7.79 6.61
CA GLY A 42 -32.19 6.94 6.85
C GLY A 42 -31.03 7.17 5.87
N SER A 43 -31.18 8.01 4.88
CA SER A 43 -30.06 8.44 4.04
C SER A 43 -29.16 9.43 4.79
N GLY A 44 -27.96 9.68 4.27
CA GLY A 44 -27.05 10.63 4.92
C GLY A 44 -26.02 11.19 3.96
N VAL A 45 -25.49 12.35 4.31
CA VAL A 45 -24.36 12.95 3.63
C VAL A 45 -23.19 13.10 4.60
N ARG A 46 -21.96 13.04 4.10
CA ARG A 46 -20.76 13.27 4.87
C ARG A 46 -20.19 14.61 4.48
N LEU A 47 -20.24 15.58 5.40
CA LEU A 47 -19.78 16.94 5.17
C LEU A 47 -18.40 17.18 5.76
N THR A 48 -17.57 17.91 5.04
CA THR A 48 -16.29 18.41 5.56
C THR A 48 -16.56 19.65 6.42
N VAL A 49 -16.21 19.57 7.71
CA VAL A 49 -16.44 20.63 8.69
C VAL A 49 -15.16 21.36 9.10
N ALA A 50 -13.97 20.71 8.96
CA ALA A 50 -12.69 21.28 9.34
C ALA A 50 -11.53 20.65 8.56
N ARG A 51 -10.36 21.30 8.65
CA ARG A 51 -9.06 20.75 8.23
C ARG A 51 -8.31 20.24 9.44
N PHE A 52 -7.55 19.17 9.24
CA PHE A 52 -6.66 18.64 10.24
C PHE A 52 -5.28 19.30 10.14
N TYR A 53 -4.70 19.67 11.27
CA TYR A 53 -3.36 20.21 11.39
C TYR A 53 -2.52 19.29 12.27
N THR A 54 -1.28 19.04 11.86
CA THR A 54 -0.32 18.24 12.64
C THR A 54 0.31 19.05 13.78
N PRO A 55 1.07 18.45 14.70
CA PRO A 55 1.69 19.18 15.82
C PRO A 55 2.56 20.38 15.43
N SER A 56 3.20 20.35 14.25
CA SER A 56 3.95 21.50 13.73
C SER A 56 3.07 22.65 13.23
N GLY A 57 1.75 22.46 13.19
CA GLY A 57 0.78 23.43 12.65
C GLY A 57 0.57 23.33 11.15
N ARG A 58 1.23 22.41 10.42
CA ARG A 58 1.01 22.24 8.97
C ARG A 58 -0.29 21.54 8.67
N CYS A 59 -0.96 21.98 7.60
CA CYS A 59 -2.09 21.27 7.00
C CYS A 59 -1.57 20.29 5.95
N ILE A 60 -1.89 19.02 6.11
CA ILE A 60 -1.47 17.98 5.14
C ILE A 60 -2.41 17.86 3.94
N GLN A 61 -3.59 18.51 4.01
CA GLN A 61 -4.59 18.48 2.94
C GLN A 61 -4.02 19.09 1.67
N LYS A 62 -4.02 18.31 0.59
CA LYS A 62 -3.70 18.86 -0.74
C LYS A 62 -4.80 19.78 -1.25
N PRO A 63 -4.48 20.82 -2.04
CA PRO A 63 -5.47 21.71 -2.61
C PRO A 63 -6.52 20.94 -3.44
N TYR A 64 -7.76 21.40 -3.39
CA TYR A 64 -8.79 20.96 -4.33
C TYR A 64 -8.55 21.61 -5.68
N SER A 65 -8.38 20.80 -6.70
CA SER A 65 -8.26 21.20 -8.09
C SER A 65 -9.13 20.28 -8.94
N GLU A 66 -9.35 20.63 -10.19
CA GLU A 66 -10.04 19.75 -11.15
C GLU A 66 -9.35 18.38 -11.26
N ASP A 67 -8.03 18.33 -11.08
CA ASP A 67 -7.20 17.13 -11.11
C ASP A 67 -7.10 16.40 -9.76
N TYR A 68 -7.88 16.79 -8.74
CA TYR A 68 -7.73 16.23 -7.38
C TYR A 68 -7.70 14.70 -7.34
N GLN A 69 -8.56 14.05 -8.15
CA GLN A 69 -8.62 12.59 -8.19
C GLN A 69 -7.50 11.96 -9.04
N TYR A 70 -7.00 12.72 -10.02
CA TYR A 70 -5.95 12.28 -10.94
C TYR A 70 -4.54 12.62 -10.46
N ASP A 71 -4.39 13.32 -9.36
CA ASP A 71 -3.11 13.71 -8.77
C ASP A 71 -2.12 12.53 -8.65
N ILE A 72 -2.58 11.36 -8.26
CA ILE A 72 -1.73 10.17 -8.15
C ILE A 72 -1.14 9.77 -9.52
N TYR A 73 -1.90 9.86 -10.60
CA TYR A 73 -1.41 9.56 -11.94
C TYR A 73 -0.39 10.60 -12.41
N LYS A 74 -0.61 11.87 -12.05
CA LYS A 74 0.33 12.95 -12.33
C LYS A 74 1.65 12.73 -11.58
N ARG A 75 1.61 12.32 -10.31
CA ARG A 75 2.81 11.96 -9.54
C ARG A 75 3.60 10.82 -10.19
N TYR A 76 2.90 9.81 -10.76
CA TYR A 76 3.56 8.76 -11.55
C TYR A 76 4.22 9.33 -12.81
N ALA A 77 3.52 10.17 -13.56
CA ALA A 77 4.02 10.78 -14.79
C ALA A 77 5.20 11.74 -14.53
N ASP A 78 5.17 12.49 -13.42
CA ASP A 78 6.22 13.42 -12.99
C ASP A 78 7.45 12.71 -12.38
N GLY A 79 7.42 11.37 -12.24
CA GLY A 79 8.55 10.60 -11.70
C GLY A 79 8.60 10.49 -10.18
N GLU A 80 7.69 11.14 -9.44
CA GLU A 80 7.70 11.20 -7.98
C GLU A 80 7.66 9.82 -7.30
N MET A 81 7.08 8.82 -7.96
CA MET A 81 7.01 7.46 -7.41
C MET A 81 8.33 6.69 -7.51
N TYR A 82 9.28 7.21 -8.29
CA TYR A 82 10.54 6.54 -8.62
C TYR A 82 11.77 7.26 -8.07
N ASP A 83 11.65 8.60 -7.87
CA ASP A 83 12.76 9.45 -7.47
C ASP A 83 12.32 10.48 -6.42
N ALA A 84 13.08 10.55 -5.33
CA ALA A 84 12.84 11.50 -4.24
C ALA A 84 12.96 12.96 -4.69
N ASP A 85 13.90 13.26 -5.59
CA ASP A 85 14.14 14.61 -6.08
C ASP A 85 13.03 15.14 -6.99
N SER A 86 12.18 14.24 -7.48
CA SER A 86 10.97 14.59 -8.25
C SER A 86 9.80 15.04 -7.38
N ILE A 87 9.92 14.98 -6.04
CA ILE A 87 8.87 15.42 -5.12
C ILE A 87 8.82 16.95 -5.11
N LYS A 88 7.77 17.52 -5.70
CA LYS A 88 7.54 18.97 -5.70
C LYS A 88 7.00 19.40 -4.34
N VAL A 89 7.67 20.35 -3.72
CA VAL A 89 7.29 20.96 -2.44
C VAL A 89 7.01 22.44 -2.60
N ASP A 90 6.06 22.95 -1.83
CA ASP A 90 5.86 24.38 -1.67
C ASP A 90 6.77 24.88 -0.53
N SER A 91 7.84 25.56 -0.88
CA SER A 91 8.80 26.12 0.07
C SER A 91 8.18 27.17 1.00
N THR A 92 7.07 27.79 0.61
CA THR A 92 6.36 28.77 1.44
C THR A 92 5.57 28.09 2.57
N ALA A 93 5.26 26.78 2.41
CA ALA A 93 4.57 25.96 3.40
C ALA A 93 5.54 25.10 4.23
N ALA A 94 6.70 25.66 4.57
CA ALA A 94 7.71 24.99 5.39
C ALA A 94 7.42 25.19 6.88
N TYR A 95 7.51 24.11 7.66
CA TYR A 95 7.30 24.05 9.11
C TYR A 95 8.48 23.37 9.79
N LYS A 96 8.55 23.46 11.12
CA LYS A 96 9.59 22.82 11.92
C LYS A 96 8.99 21.75 12.83
N THR A 97 9.64 20.60 12.87
CA THR A 97 9.37 19.57 13.90
C THR A 97 9.89 20.02 15.27
N VAL A 98 9.59 19.27 16.31
CA VAL A 98 10.07 19.55 17.67
C VAL A 98 11.61 19.62 17.72
N ALA A 99 12.33 18.74 17.00
CA ALA A 99 13.79 18.76 16.91
C ALA A 99 14.33 19.74 15.84
N GLY A 100 13.48 20.54 15.18
CA GLY A 100 13.89 21.56 14.22
C GLY A 100 14.09 21.06 12.78
N ARG A 101 13.75 19.82 12.44
CA ARG A 101 13.75 19.32 11.06
C ARG A 101 12.72 20.07 10.23
N THR A 102 13.00 20.29 8.94
CA THR A 102 12.02 20.92 8.04
C THR A 102 11.06 19.90 7.48
N VAL A 103 9.76 20.20 7.57
CA VAL A 103 8.66 19.44 6.98
C VAL A 103 7.74 20.39 6.21
N TYR A 104 6.98 19.85 5.25
CA TYR A 104 6.17 20.67 4.36
C TYR A 104 4.68 20.34 4.47
N GLY A 105 3.84 21.35 4.30
CA GLY A 105 2.38 21.23 4.26
C GLY A 105 1.83 21.14 2.83
N GLY A 106 0.50 21.07 2.73
CA GLY A 106 -0.24 21.26 1.46
C GLY A 106 -0.24 20.09 0.48
N GLY A 107 0.37 18.94 0.81
CA GLY A 107 0.49 17.87 -0.19
C GLY A 107 0.68 16.46 0.35
N GLY A 108 0.23 16.17 1.56
CA GLY A 108 0.45 14.90 2.25
C GLY A 108 1.74 14.89 3.07
N ILE A 109 2.09 13.73 3.60
CA ILE A 109 3.30 13.53 4.39
C ILE A 109 4.43 13.06 3.45
N ILE A 110 5.52 13.81 3.42
CA ILE A 110 6.73 13.45 2.68
C ILE A 110 7.55 12.53 3.59
N PRO A 111 8.04 11.38 3.10
CA PRO A 111 8.81 10.46 3.91
C PRO A 111 10.20 11.01 4.27
N ASP A 112 10.71 10.64 5.44
CA ASP A 112 12.09 10.91 5.86
C ASP A 112 13.07 10.00 5.12
N VAL A 113 12.63 8.78 4.78
CA VAL A 113 13.37 7.80 3.99
C VAL A 113 12.52 7.38 2.81
N PHE A 114 12.91 7.82 1.63
CA PHE A 114 12.20 7.49 0.39
C PHE A 114 12.46 6.04 -0.03
N VAL A 115 11.39 5.36 -0.48
CA VAL A 115 11.44 4.02 -1.07
C VAL A 115 10.71 4.06 -2.40
N PRO A 116 11.39 3.93 -3.54
CA PRO A 116 10.77 3.97 -4.85
C PRO A 116 9.81 2.80 -5.08
N VAL A 117 8.91 2.96 -6.03
CA VAL A 117 8.14 1.83 -6.57
C VAL A 117 9.08 0.92 -7.35
N ASP A 118 9.10 -0.35 -7.00
CA ASP A 118 9.84 -1.35 -7.75
C ASP A 118 9.13 -1.65 -9.08
N THR A 119 9.75 -1.24 -10.18
CA THR A 119 9.26 -1.50 -11.55
C THR A 119 10.02 -2.60 -12.26
N THR A 120 11.08 -3.13 -11.66
CA THR A 120 11.95 -4.14 -12.29
C THR A 120 11.22 -5.43 -12.64
N ARG A 121 10.12 -5.70 -11.93
CA ARG A 121 9.28 -6.90 -12.07
C ARG A 121 7.94 -6.63 -12.76
N ALA A 122 7.75 -5.42 -13.30
CA ALA A 122 6.52 -5.00 -13.98
C ALA A 122 6.50 -5.48 -15.45
N THR A 123 6.54 -6.82 -15.65
CA THR A 123 6.39 -7.43 -16.98
C THR A 123 5.03 -7.10 -17.60
N LYS A 124 4.89 -7.25 -18.91
CA LYS A 124 3.59 -7.09 -19.61
C LYS A 124 2.52 -8.00 -19.02
N PHE A 125 2.90 -9.22 -18.68
CA PHE A 125 2.03 -10.19 -18.02
C PHE A 125 1.51 -9.66 -16.67
N PHE A 126 2.40 -9.20 -15.81
CA PHE A 126 2.02 -8.67 -14.50
C PHE A 126 1.10 -7.45 -14.60
N ILE A 127 1.44 -6.52 -15.49
CA ILE A 127 0.62 -5.32 -15.74
C ILE A 127 -0.78 -5.70 -16.25
N ALA A 128 -0.87 -6.65 -17.18
CA ALA A 128 -2.14 -7.11 -17.73
C ALA A 128 -3.01 -7.77 -16.63
N CYS A 129 -2.41 -8.61 -15.79
CA CYS A 129 -3.09 -9.24 -14.65
C CYS A 129 -3.59 -8.20 -13.64
N ASN A 130 -2.79 -7.18 -13.33
CA ASN A 130 -3.20 -6.11 -12.42
C ASN A 130 -4.38 -5.28 -12.98
N LYS A 131 -4.34 -4.93 -14.25
CA LYS A 131 -5.43 -4.17 -14.91
C LYS A 131 -6.79 -4.89 -14.84
N LYS A 132 -6.77 -6.21 -14.90
CA LYS A 132 -7.98 -7.05 -14.81
C LYS A 132 -8.26 -7.58 -13.40
N ALA A 133 -7.46 -7.22 -12.40
CA ALA A 133 -7.53 -7.76 -11.03
C ALA A 133 -7.53 -9.31 -11.02
N THR A 134 -6.76 -9.93 -11.93
CA THR A 134 -6.72 -11.39 -12.13
C THR A 134 -6.30 -12.13 -10.85
N GLN A 135 -5.35 -11.57 -10.09
CA GLN A 135 -4.87 -12.15 -8.83
C GLN A 135 -5.99 -12.29 -7.80
N MET A 136 -6.81 -11.22 -7.63
CA MET A 136 -7.93 -11.22 -6.69
C MET A 136 -9.00 -12.23 -7.09
N ARG A 137 -9.36 -12.26 -8.38
CA ARG A 137 -10.37 -13.18 -8.92
C ARG A 137 -9.89 -14.64 -8.87
N PHE A 138 -8.61 -14.88 -9.12
CA PHE A 138 -8.01 -16.20 -8.93
C PHE A 138 -8.14 -16.65 -7.48
N ALA A 139 -7.76 -15.80 -6.51
CA ALA A 139 -7.86 -16.14 -5.10
C ALA A 139 -9.30 -16.45 -4.67
N SER A 140 -10.29 -15.68 -5.17
CA SER A 140 -11.71 -15.95 -4.95
C SER A 140 -12.13 -17.30 -5.56
N ALA A 141 -11.71 -17.60 -6.78
CA ALA A 141 -12.00 -18.89 -7.42
C ALA A 141 -11.36 -20.08 -6.67
N MET A 142 -10.17 -19.90 -6.11
CA MET A 142 -9.54 -20.90 -5.25
C MET A 142 -10.28 -21.08 -3.92
N PHE A 143 -10.76 -19.99 -3.33
CA PHE A 143 -11.64 -20.08 -2.16
C PHE A 143 -12.90 -20.87 -2.47
N ASP A 144 -13.60 -20.55 -3.56
CA ASP A 144 -14.83 -21.26 -3.93
C ASP A 144 -14.58 -22.77 -4.11
N LYS A 145 -13.47 -23.11 -4.79
CA LYS A 145 -13.09 -24.50 -5.04
C LYS A 145 -12.70 -25.28 -3.78
N TYR A 146 -12.05 -24.63 -2.82
CA TYR A 146 -11.44 -25.28 -1.66
C TYR A 146 -12.02 -24.78 -0.33
N LYS A 147 -13.23 -24.20 -0.35
CA LYS A 147 -13.84 -23.52 0.79
C LYS A 147 -13.84 -24.36 2.07
N SER A 148 -14.32 -25.61 2.00
CA SER A 148 -14.38 -26.51 3.18
C SER A 148 -13.00 -26.70 3.77
N ARG A 149 -11.99 -26.97 2.93
CA ARG A 149 -10.63 -27.21 3.41
C ARG A 149 -9.97 -25.97 3.99
N LEU A 150 -10.09 -24.83 3.32
CA LEU A 150 -9.51 -23.55 3.79
C LEU A 150 -10.14 -23.11 5.12
N SER A 151 -11.44 -23.35 5.30
CA SER A 151 -12.13 -22.99 6.54
C SER A 151 -11.76 -23.87 7.75
N GLU A 152 -11.05 -24.95 7.57
CA GLU A 152 -10.56 -25.83 8.64
C GLU A 152 -9.13 -25.47 9.07
N ILE A 153 -8.31 -24.94 8.16
CA ILE A 153 -6.89 -24.63 8.39
C ILE A 153 -6.74 -23.48 9.40
N ASP A 154 -6.11 -23.76 10.53
CA ASP A 154 -5.92 -22.80 11.63
C ASP A 154 -4.47 -22.59 12.04
N ASN A 155 -3.51 -23.24 11.34
CA ASN A 155 -2.08 -23.07 11.60
C ASN A 155 -1.25 -22.91 10.33
N ASP A 156 -0.10 -22.25 10.46
CA ASP A 156 0.77 -21.88 9.33
C ASP A 156 1.37 -23.10 8.60
N ALA A 157 1.71 -24.15 9.33
CA ALA A 157 2.35 -25.33 8.75
C ALA A 157 1.38 -26.06 7.82
N GLU A 158 0.15 -26.25 8.26
CA GLU A 158 -0.89 -26.86 7.47
C GLU A 158 -1.25 -26.01 6.25
N LEU A 159 -1.35 -24.68 6.44
CA LEU A 159 -1.59 -23.75 5.34
C LEU A 159 -0.47 -23.82 4.29
N GLY A 160 0.79 -23.85 4.74
CA GLY A 160 1.95 -23.99 3.86
C GLY A 160 1.87 -25.24 2.99
N ILE A 161 1.64 -26.40 3.62
CA ILE A 161 1.49 -27.70 2.93
C ILE A 161 0.32 -27.66 1.93
N PHE A 162 -0.81 -27.07 2.33
CA PHE A 162 -1.97 -26.96 1.46
C PHE A 162 -1.66 -26.11 0.21
N LEU A 163 -1.07 -24.93 0.39
CA LEU A 163 -0.71 -24.02 -0.72
C LEU A 163 0.35 -24.62 -1.65
N ASP A 164 1.28 -25.42 -1.14
CA ASP A 164 2.27 -26.13 -1.95
C ASP A 164 1.62 -27.19 -2.84
N ARG A 165 0.66 -27.94 -2.31
CA ARG A 165 -0.10 -28.96 -3.07
C ARG A 165 -1.00 -28.37 -4.15
N MET A 166 -1.41 -27.11 -4.02
CA MET A 166 -2.26 -26.45 -5.03
C MET A 166 -1.55 -26.18 -6.34
N ASN A 167 -0.23 -26.27 -6.38
CA ASN A 167 0.57 -25.86 -7.55
C ASN A 167 0.13 -24.50 -8.11
N ILE A 168 0.10 -23.49 -7.24
CA ILE A 168 -0.34 -22.12 -7.56
C ILE A 168 0.29 -21.57 -8.85
N PRO A 169 1.59 -21.80 -9.15
CA PRO A 169 2.21 -21.35 -10.39
C PRO A 169 1.45 -21.78 -11.66
N SER A 170 1.17 -23.07 -11.77
CA SER A 170 0.45 -23.62 -12.93
C SER A 170 -1.02 -23.21 -12.93
N ALA A 171 -1.68 -23.32 -11.78
CA ALA A 171 -3.09 -22.97 -11.63
C ALA A 171 -3.36 -21.50 -11.96
N PHE A 172 -2.47 -20.58 -11.57
CA PHE A 172 -2.64 -19.16 -11.87
C PHE A 172 -2.45 -18.85 -13.35
N ARG A 173 -1.41 -19.42 -14.00
CA ARG A 173 -1.17 -19.22 -15.43
C ARG A 173 -2.34 -19.76 -16.26
N GLU A 174 -2.86 -20.93 -15.91
CA GLU A 174 -4.04 -21.51 -16.54
C GLU A 174 -5.28 -20.62 -16.36
N TYR A 175 -5.50 -20.11 -15.14
CA TYR A 175 -6.60 -19.19 -14.84
C TYR A 175 -6.48 -17.90 -15.65
N ALA A 176 -5.31 -17.28 -15.68
CA ALA A 176 -5.06 -16.03 -16.41
C ALA A 176 -5.30 -16.22 -17.92
N SER A 177 -4.85 -17.35 -18.49
CA SER A 177 -5.07 -17.68 -19.89
C SER A 177 -6.53 -17.98 -20.19
N SER A 178 -7.17 -18.87 -19.43
CA SER A 178 -8.53 -19.35 -19.73
C SER A 178 -9.62 -18.32 -19.44
N LYS A 179 -9.46 -17.50 -18.38
CA LYS A 179 -10.47 -16.53 -17.95
C LYS A 179 -10.25 -15.12 -18.50
N ASP A 180 -9.01 -14.74 -18.71
CA ASP A 180 -8.64 -13.37 -19.08
C ASP A 180 -7.97 -13.26 -20.45
N GLY A 181 -7.59 -14.39 -21.07
CA GLY A 181 -6.81 -14.40 -22.31
C GLY A 181 -5.40 -13.86 -22.13
N ILE A 182 -4.86 -13.88 -20.88
CA ILE A 182 -3.53 -13.35 -20.56
C ILE A 182 -2.55 -14.52 -20.49
N THR A 183 -1.56 -14.50 -21.36
CA THR A 183 -0.47 -15.48 -21.40
C THR A 183 0.87 -14.84 -21.12
N CYS A 184 1.85 -15.61 -20.69
CA CYS A 184 3.23 -15.15 -20.50
C CYS A 184 4.21 -16.12 -21.16
N THR A 185 5.35 -15.59 -21.56
CA THR A 185 6.53 -16.39 -21.89
C THR A 185 7.15 -16.95 -20.62
N GLN A 186 8.00 -17.98 -20.77
CA GLN A 186 8.72 -18.53 -19.61
C GLN A 186 9.61 -17.47 -18.95
N LYS A 187 10.26 -16.61 -19.73
CA LYS A 187 11.07 -15.50 -19.22
C LYS A 187 10.24 -14.50 -18.39
N GLU A 188 9.08 -14.04 -18.92
CA GLU A 188 8.20 -13.13 -18.18
C GLU A 188 7.70 -13.75 -16.87
N TRP A 189 7.44 -15.06 -16.88
CA TRP A 189 7.05 -15.78 -15.68
C TRP A 189 8.17 -15.80 -14.63
N GLU A 190 9.39 -16.13 -15.04
CA GLU A 190 10.56 -16.14 -14.13
C GLU A 190 10.80 -14.77 -13.50
N GLU A 191 10.76 -13.69 -14.30
CA GLU A 191 10.93 -12.32 -13.84
C GLU A 191 9.82 -11.88 -12.85
N THR A 192 8.59 -12.36 -13.04
CA THR A 192 7.42 -11.93 -12.25
C THR A 192 7.18 -12.82 -11.04
N SER A 193 7.47 -14.12 -11.15
CA SER A 193 7.01 -15.13 -10.19
C SER A 193 7.54 -14.93 -8.78
N GLU A 194 8.78 -14.47 -8.64
CA GLU A 194 9.40 -14.21 -7.33
C GLU A 194 8.58 -13.21 -6.49
N TYR A 195 7.99 -12.23 -7.14
CA TYR A 195 7.15 -11.22 -6.51
C TYR A 195 5.66 -11.63 -6.45
N LEU A 196 5.17 -12.25 -7.53
CA LEU A 196 3.76 -12.59 -7.69
C LEU A 196 3.33 -13.78 -6.82
N LEU A 197 4.16 -14.83 -6.70
CA LEU A 197 3.79 -16.03 -5.96
C LEU A 197 3.52 -15.78 -4.47
N PRO A 198 4.35 -15.04 -3.72
CA PRO A 198 4.02 -14.67 -2.35
C PRO A 198 2.70 -13.91 -2.22
N GLN A 199 2.39 -13.03 -3.19
CA GLN A 199 1.11 -12.32 -3.21
C GLN A 199 -0.07 -13.27 -3.44
N LEU A 200 0.02 -14.19 -4.40
CA LEU A 200 -1.02 -15.18 -4.66
C LEU A 200 -1.25 -16.09 -3.46
N ARG A 201 -0.18 -16.56 -2.84
CA ARG A 201 -0.25 -17.37 -1.62
C ARG A 201 -0.91 -16.60 -0.48
N ALA A 202 -0.54 -15.33 -0.30
CA ALA A 202 -1.14 -14.45 0.70
C ALA A 202 -2.64 -14.26 0.46
N LEU A 203 -3.04 -13.98 -0.78
CA LEU A 203 -4.43 -13.77 -1.16
C LEU A 203 -5.29 -15.03 -0.95
N VAL A 204 -4.78 -16.21 -1.27
CA VAL A 204 -5.48 -17.48 -1.02
C VAL A 204 -5.48 -17.82 0.48
N GLY A 205 -4.34 -17.67 1.15
CA GLY A 205 -4.18 -17.96 2.57
C GLY A 205 -5.09 -17.13 3.47
N ARG A 206 -5.44 -15.91 3.04
CA ARG A 206 -6.38 -15.03 3.73
C ARG A 206 -7.76 -15.66 3.97
N TYR A 207 -8.15 -16.63 3.15
CA TYR A 207 -9.43 -17.34 3.29
C TYR A 207 -9.38 -18.51 4.30
N SER A 208 -8.23 -18.82 4.89
CA SER A 208 -8.12 -19.75 6.02
C SER A 208 -8.62 -19.10 7.32
N LYS A 209 -8.72 -19.89 8.40
CA LYS A 209 -9.04 -19.34 9.74
C LYS A 209 -8.00 -18.33 10.24
N LEU A 210 -6.77 -18.36 9.70
CA LEU A 210 -5.73 -17.38 10.04
C LEU A 210 -6.01 -15.98 9.48
N GLY A 211 -6.84 -15.87 8.43
CA GLY A 211 -7.30 -14.59 7.89
C GLY A 211 -6.18 -13.63 7.51
N GLU A 212 -6.28 -12.39 7.99
CA GLU A 212 -5.29 -11.35 7.74
C GLU A 212 -3.88 -11.70 8.26
N ASN A 213 -3.76 -12.50 9.32
CA ASN A 213 -2.46 -12.91 9.82
C ASN A 213 -1.69 -13.75 8.78
N ALA A 214 -2.38 -14.69 8.10
CA ALA A 214 -1.78 -15.43 7.01
C ALA A 214 -1.39 -14.52 5.84
N PHE A 215 -2.28 -13.58 5.48
CA PHE A 215 -2.03 -12.64 4.41
C PHE A 215 -0.76 -11.83 4.66
N TYR A 216 -0.69 -11.10 5.77
CA TYR A 216 0.44 -10.23 6.07
C TYR A 216 1.75 -11.02 6.25
N LYS A 217 1.71 -12.17 6.91
CA LYS A 217 2.90 -13.02 7.10
C LYS A 217 3.57 -13.42 5.78
N MET A 218 2.77 -13.67 4.73
CA MET A 218 3.29 -14.02 3.41
C MET A 218 3.62 -12.79 2.56
N TYR A 219 2.74 -11.78 2.57
CA TYR A 219 2.88 -10.59 1.75
C TYR A 219 4.07 -9.71 2.15
N LEU A 220 4.33 -9.56 3.46
CA LEU A 220 5.41 -8.72 3.97
C LEU A 220 6.80 -9.20 3.56
N ASN A 221 6.95 -10.47 3.17
CA ASN A 221 8.23 -10.98 2.64
C ASN A 221 8.67 -10.30 1.34
N VAL A 222 7.74 -9.72 0.59
CA VAL A 222 8.02 -9.01 -0.67
C VAL A 222 7.82 -7.50 -0.57
N ASP A 223 7.49 -6.99 0.61
CA ASP A 223 7.31 -5.55 0.85
C ASP A 223 8.67 -4.85 0.98
N VAL A 224 9.04 -4.11 -0.07
CA VAL A 224 10.31 -3.37 -0.11
C VAL A 224 10.37 -2.24 0.92
N THR A 225 9.21 -1.67 1.29
CA THR A 225 9.13 -0.61 2.30
C THR A 225 9.42 -1.16 3.70
N LEU A 226 8.85 -2.34 4.03
CA LEU A 226 9.15 -3.01 5.28
C LEU A 226 10.62 -3.45 5.36
N LYS A 227 11.18 -4.01 4.29
CA LYS A 227 12.61 -4.36 4.22
C LYS A 227 13.48 -3.14 4.52
N LYS A 228 13.16 -2.00 3.91
CA LYS A 228 13.87 -0.74 4.15
C LYS A 228 13.73 -0.25 5.58
N ALA A 229 12.55 -0.42 6.19
CA ALA A 229 12.34 -0.06 7.59
C ALA A 229 13.20 -0.91 8.54
N ILE A 230 13.26 -2.23 8.34
CA ILE A 230 14.11 -3.15 9.11
C ILE A 230 15.60 -2.79 8.96
N GLU A 231 16.05 -2.50 7.74
CA GLU A 231 17.42 -2.04 7.49
C GLU A 231 17.74 -0.71 8.19
N SER A 232 16.77 0.20 8.24
CA SER A 232 16.92 1.51 8.89
C SER A 232 16.99 1.37 10.41
N ASP A 233 16.22 0.45 11.00
CA ASP A 233 16.27 0.14 12.43
C ASP A 233 17.63 -0.45 12.83
N SER A 234 18.16 -1.40 12.06
CA SER A 234 19.47 -2.00 12.30
C SER A 234 20.62 -1.01 12.28
N ARG A 235 20.45 0.15 11.63
CA ARG A 235 21.41 1.27 11.61
C ARG A 235 21.14 2.32 12.67
N ASN A 236 20.22 2.09 13.61
CA ASN A 236 19.75 3.07 14.62
C ASN A 236 19.21 4.38 14.04
N LEU A 237 18.72 4.36 12.79
CA LEU A 237 18.14 5.53 12.14
C LEU A 237 16.71 5.83 12.61
N LEU A 238 16.02 4.84 13.22
CA LEU A 238 14.66 4.98 13.72
C LEU A 238 14.59 5.75 15.05
N HIS A 239 15.72 5.97 15.69
CA HIS A 239 15.83 6.76 16.92
C HIS A 239 16.72 7.98 16.64
N PRO A 240 16.19 9.05 15.99
CA PRO A 240 16.96 10.29 15.88
C PRO A 240 17.40 10.70 17.28
N ALA A 241 18.68 10.97 17.44
CA ALA A 241 19.28 11.31 18.74
C ALA A 241 18.42 12.36 19.45
N ARG A 242 18.11 12.09 20.73
CA ARG A 242 17.43 13.02 21.64
C ARG A 242 18.28 14.25 21.84
#